data_6235833d6f6ef1c5bc31f9ab7493528d
#
_entry.id   6235833d6f6ef1c5bc31f9ab7493528d
#
_cell.length_a   1.000
_cell.length_b   1.000
_cell.length_c   1.000
_cell.angle_alpha   90.00
_cell.angle_beta   90.00
_cell.angle_gamma   90.00
#
_symmetry.space_group_name_H-M   'P 1'
#
loop_
_entity.id
_entity.type
_entity.pdbx_description
1 polymer ?
#
loop_
_entity_poly.entity_id
_entity_poly.type
_entity_poly.pdbx_seq_one_letter_code
_entity_poly.pdbx_strand_id
1 'polypeptide(L)'
;MKDAERFLREASPHHDRWFLFVDEFDPHEPFDTPPPWSGMYFDEPWDDEWIIWPPYIDGGVTGGVITEKEGRHIRANYGAKLSMIDHWFGRILDTFDDLNLWEDTALIVCTDHGHYLGDERDGRDIWGKPGVPQYEPLGHTPLLVSWPGVEGGTTIDALTTNVDLFATLADVFDAQVGHRTHGTSLTPLL
;
A
#
# COMPACT_ATOMS: atom_id res chain seq x y z
N MET A 1 7.23 4.31 -10.08
CA MET A 1 6.61 5.65 -10.18
C MET A 1 7.04 6.44 -11.43
N LYS A 2 8.33 6.59 -11.78
CA LYS A 2 8.77 7.36 -12.97
C LYS A 2 8.15 6.89 -14.29
N ASP A 3 8.01 5.60 -14.50
CA ASP A 3 7.41 5.08 -15.74
C ASP A 3 5.89 5.33 -15.78
N ALA A 4 5.23 5.31 -14.62
CA ALA A 4 3.83 5.69 -14.51
C ALA A 4 3.62 7.19 -14.85
N GLU A 5 4.44 8.08 -14.28
CA GLU A 5 4.43 9.51 -14.64
C GLU A 5 4.64 9.72 -16.13
N ARG A 6 5.63 9.04 -16.73
CA ARG A 6 5.90 9.11 -18.16
C ARG A 6 4.69 8.65 -18.99
N PHE A 7 4.05 7.54 -18.62
CA PHE A 7 2.84 7.08 -19.30
C PHE A 7 1.74 8.14 -19.26
N LEU A 8 1.48 8.72 -18.07
CA LEU A 8 0.46 9.75 -17.90
C LEU A 8 0.74 10.99 -18.75
N ARG A 9 2.00 11.42 -18.86
CA ARG A 9 2.38 12.63 -19.62
C ARG A 9 2.49 12.39 -21.13
N GLU A 10 2.99 11.25 -21.55
CA GLU A 10 3.36 11.01 -22.95
C GLU A 10 2.39 10.10 -23.70
N ALA A 11 1.78 9.12 -23.03
CA ALA A 11 0.93 8.14 -23.69
C ALA A 11 -0.57 8.39 -23.48
N SER A 12 -1.00 8.66 -22.25
CA SER A 12 -2.43 8.79 -21.94
C SER A 12 -3.14 9.86 -22.79
N PRO A 13 -2.53 11.02 -23.16
CA PRO A 13 -3.20 12.03 -24.01
C PRO A 13 -3.54 11.54 -25.44
N HIS A 14 -3.00 10.41 -25.84
CA HIS A 14 -3.24 9.84 -27.18
C HIS A 14 -4.28 8.72 -27.19
N HIS A 15 -4.94 8.46 -26.05
CA HIS A 15 -5.92 7.39 -25.89
C HIS A 15 -7.20 7.89 -25.23
N ASP A 16 -8.33 7.66 -25.82
CA ASP A 16 -9.65 8.02 -25.27
C ASP A 16 -10.00 7.21 -24.01
N ARG A 17 -9.47 5.99 -23.92
CA ARG A 17 -9.64 5.10 -22.76
C ARG A 17 -8.34 4.33 -22.51
N TRP A 18 -7.93 4.29 -21.27
CA TRP A 18 -6.73 3.56 -20.85
C TRP A 18 -6.89 3.02 -19.43
N PHE A 19 -6.11 2.03 -19.12
CA PHE A 19 -5.92 1.49 -17.78
C PHE A 19 -4.43 1.37 -17.50
N LEU A 20 -3.99 1.97 -16.42
CA LEU A 20 -2.62 1.88 -15.93
C LEU A 20 -2.63 1.13 -14.60
N PHE A 21 -1.99 -0.01 -14.54
CA PHE A 21 -1.71 -0.73 -13.31
C PHE A 21 -0.25 -0.47 -12.91
N VAL A 22 -0.05 0.07 -11.72
CA VAL A 22 1.26 0.32 -11.14
C VAL A 22 1.44 -0.63 -9.98
N ASP A 23 2.26 -1.65 -10.19
CA ASP A 23 2.65 -2.62 -9.15
C ASP A 23 3.97 -2.14 -8.55
N GLU A 24 3.90 -1.62 -7.32
CA GLU A 24 5.06 -1.14 -6.59
C GLU A 24 5.39 -2.14 -5.48
N PHE A 25 6.62 -2.66 -5.50
CA PHE A 25 7.05 -3.67 -4.55
C PHE A 25 7.14 -3.15 -3.11
N ASP A 26 7.56 -1.89 -2.95
CA ASP A 26 7.65 -1.26 -1.65
C ASP A 26 6.24 -0.98 -1.06
N PRO A 27 6.04 -1.07 0.24
CA PRO A 27 7.01 -1.19 1.36
C PRO A 27 7.38 -2.62 1.77
N HIS A 28 7.30 -3.59 0.89
CA HIS A 28 7.72 -4.97 1.18
C HIS A 28 9.17 -5.01 1.72
N GLU A 29 9.50 -5.97 2.55
CA GLU A 29 10.88 -6.21 2.96
C GLU A 29 11.76 -6.64 1.76
N PRO A 30 13.05 -6.29 1.76
CA PRO A 30 13.84 -5.67 2.83
C PRO A 30 13.49 -4.21 3.05
N PHE A 31 13.52 -3.77 4.32
CA PHE A 31 13.20 -2.39 4.70
C PHE A 31 14.40 -1.45 4.57
N ASP A 32 15.14 -1.61 3.49
CA ASP A 32 16.26 -0.71 3.16
C ASP A 32 15.77 0.49 2.35
N THR A 33 16.38 1.62 2.58
CA THR A 33 16.08 2.86 1.85
C THR A 33 17.37 3.62 1.56
N PRO A 34 17.47 4.31 0.42
CA PRO A 34 18.59 5.20 0.18
C PRO A 34 18.44 6.52 0.95
N PRO A 35 19.51 7.32 1.12
CA PRO A 35 19.37 8.70 1.55
C PRO A 35 18.42 9.48 0.62
N PRO A 36 17.63 10.44 1.13
CA PRO A 36 17.64 10.97 2.49
C PRO A 36 16.77 10.21 3.50
N TRP A 37 16.05 9.15 3.10
CA TRP A 37 15.11 8.44 3.97
C TRP A 37 15.79 7.49 4.95
N SER A 38 16.94 6.96 4.57
CA SER A 38 17.74 6.05 5.39
C SER A 38 18.01 6.64 6.78
N GLY A 39 17.56 5.96 7.83
CA GLY A 39 17.75 6.34 9.22
C GLY A 39 16.92 7.54 9.70
N MET A 40 15.99 8.09 8.91
CA MET A 40 15.28 9.33 9.25
C MET A 40 14.39 9.23 10.50
N TYR A 41 14.03 8.02 10.92
CA TYR A 41 13.21 7.76 12.10
C TYR A 41 13.96 7.09 13.25
N PHE A 42 15.29 7.08 13.21
CA PHE A 42 16.06 6.59 14.33
C PHE A 42 16.03 7.62 15.45
N ASP A 43 15.60 7.19 16.61
CA ASP A 43 15.55 7.98 17.84
C ASP A 43 16.87 7.99 18.59
N GLU A 44 17.76 7.04 18.29
CA GLU A 44 19.10 6.89 18.86
C GLU A 44 20.09 6.37 17.79
N PRO A 45 21.41 6.61 17.94
CA PRO A 45 22.40 6.04 17.04
C PRO A 45 22.30 4.52 16.97
N TRP A 46 22.42 3.98 15.75
CA TRP A 46 22.43 2.56 15.49
C TRP A 46 23.81 2.14 14.98
N ASP A 47 24.58 1.48 15.84
CA ASP A 47 25.96 1.08 15.55
C ASP A 47 26.09 -0.40 15.14
N ASP A 48 24.97 -1.14 15.18
CA ASP A 48 24.89 -2.55 14.80
C ASP A 48 24.50 -2.74 13.32
N GLU A 49 24.44 -3.98 12.87
CA GLU A 49 23.93 -4.32 11.55
C GLU A 49 22.46 -3.93 11.42
N TRP A 50 22.09 -3.34 10.27
CA TRP A 50 20.72 -2.89 10.01
C TRP A 50 19.77 -4.06 9.86
N ILE A 51 18.71 -4.08 10.64
CA ILE A 51 17.67 -5.10 10.58
C ILE A 51 16.64 -4.65 9.55
N ILE A 52 16.87 -5.03 8.30
CA ILE A 52 15.99 -4.72 7.17
C ILE A 52 15.00 -5.87 6.86
N TRP A 53 15.22 -7.05 7.43
CA TRP A 53 14.30 -8.18 7.40
C TRP A 53 13.76 -8.43 8.80
N PRO A 54 12.47 -8.14 9.05
CA PRO A 54 11.87 -8.46 10.34
C PRO A 54 11.77 -9.99 10.50
N PRO A 55 11.82 -10.52 11.73
CA PRO A 55 11.54 -11.92 11.95
C PRO A 55 10.07 -12.23 11.62
N TYR A 56 9.77 -13.44 11.14
CA TYR A 56 8.41 -13.90 10.94
C TYR A 56 8.02 -14.78 12.12
N ILE A 57 7.52 -14.14 13.18
CA ILE A 57 7.34 -14.80 14.47
C ILE A 57 6.19 -14.22 15.28
N ASP A 58 5.53 -15.09 16.03
CA ASP A 58 4.63 -14.76 17.13
C ASP A 58 5.43 -14.77 18.43
N GLY A 59 5.57 -13.61 19.07
CA GLY A 59 6.41 -13.41 20.25
C GLY A 59 7.86 -13.05 19.91
N GLY A 60 8.10 -12.00 19.15
CA GLY A 60 9.44 -11.54 18.81
C GLY A 60 10.17 -10.96 20.03
N VAL A 61 9.67 -9.87 20.60
CA VAL A 61 10.21 -9.24 21.79
C VAL A 61 9.80 -10.03 23.04
N THR A 62 8.53 -10.37 23.18
CA THR A 62 8.02 -11.12 24.34
C THR A 62 8.62 -12.51 24.46
N GLY A 63 9.03 -13.12 23.36
CA GLY A 63 9.74 -14.40 23.30
C GLY A 63 11.28 -14.26 23.40
N GLY A 64 11.82 -13.04 23.46
CA GLY A 64 13.25 -12.79 23.55
C GLY A 64 14.05 -13.09 22.27
N VAL A 65 13.40 -13.12 21.12
CA VAL A 65 14.05 -13.33 19.80
C VAL A 65 14.68 -12.05 19.30
N ILE A 66 14.02 -10.92 19.52
CA ILE A 66 14.54 -9.57 19.28
C ILE A 66 14.35 -8.73 20.55
N THR A 67 15.16 -7.70 20.69
CA THR A 67 15.05 -6.71 21.76
C THR A 67 14.05 -5.62 21.41
N GLU A 68 13.58 -4.86 22.38
CA GLU A 68 12.77 -3.65 22.16
C GLU A 68 13.48 -2.64 21.25
N LYS A 69 14.80 -2.49 21.40
CA LYS A 69 15.61 -1.59 20.57
C LYS A 69 15.59 -2.05 19.10
N GLU A 70 15.77 -3.34 18.84
CA GLU A 70 15.68 -3.90 17.48
C GLU A 70 14.27 -3.76 16.91
N GLY A 71 13.23 -3.96 17.71
CA GLY A 71 11.86 -3.75 17.29
C GLY A 71 11.60 -2.28 16.87
N ARG A 72 12.12 -1.29 17.62
CA ARG A 72 12.03 0.11 17.20
C ARG A 72 12.80 0.37 15.90
N HIS A 73 13.99 -0.23 15.76
CA HIS A 73 14.79 -0.11 14.53
C HIS A 73 14.06 -0.65 13.29
N ILE A 74 13.42 -1.81 13.39
CA ILE A 74 12.61 -2.39 12.32
C ILE A 74 11.47 -1.44 11.92
N ARG A 75 10.70 -0.93 12.90
CA ARG A 75 9.62 0.04 12.64
C ARG A 75 10.12 1.32 12.01
N ALA A 76 11.28 1.82 12.44
CA ALA A 76 11.89 3.03 11.88
C ALA A 76 12.29 2.83 10.41
N ASN A 77 12.85 1.68 10.05
CA ASN A 77 13.17 1.32 8.67
C ASN A 77 11.91 1.22 7.79
N TYR A 78 10.86 0.57 8.30
CA TYR A 78 9.57 0.52 7.60
C TYR A 78 8.96 1.90 7.39
N GLY A 79 8.98 2.76 8.42
CA GLY A 79 8.52 4.14 8.32
C GLY A 79 9.29 4.95 7.27
N ALA A 80 10.59 4.75 7.20
CA ALA A 80 11.45 5.38 6.18
C ALA A 80 11.05 4.94 4.75
N LYS A 81 10.72 3.65 4.57
CA LYS A 81 10.18 3.16 3.30
C LYS A 81 8.86 3.80 2.91
N LEU A 82 7.92 3.91 3.85
CA LEU A 82 6.66 4.60 3.62
C LEU A 82 6.86 6.05 3.20
N SER A 83 7.77 6.78 3.86
CA SER A 83 8.08 8.16 3.48
C SER A 83 8.73 8.29 2.10
N MET A 84 9.52 7.30 1.71
CA MET A 84 10.07 7.22 0.35
C MET A 84 8.96 7.01 -0.69
N ILE A 85 8.03 6.10 -0.43
CA ILE A 85 6.90 5.82 -1.32
C ILE A 85 6.01 7.06 -1.44
N ASP A 86 5.66 7.67 -0.33
CA ASP A 86 4.83 8.88 -0.27
C ASP A 86 5.43 10.00 -1.13
N HIS A 87 6.74 10.25 -0.99
CA HIS A 87 7.44 11.22 -1.83
C HIS A 87 7.31 10.91 -3.33
N TRP A 88 7.51 9.66 -3.73
CA TRP A 88 7.42 9.31 -5.15
C TRP A 88 5.98 9.24 -5.66
N PHE A 89 5.03 8.89 -4.81
CA PHE A 89 3.60 8.91 -5.14
C PHE A 89 3.09 10.35 -5.32
N GLY A 90 3.61 11.30 -4.54
CA GLY A 90 3.32 12.73 -4.72
C GLY A 90 3.53 13.20 -6.15
N ARG A 91 4.52 12.66 -6.89
CA ARG A 91 4.73 13.00 -8.31
C ARG A 91 3.59 12.53 -9.23
N ILE A 92 2.91 11.45 -8.86
CA ILE A 92 1.71 11.01 -9.60
C ILE A 92 0.57 11.99 -9.34
N LEU A 93 0.40 12.42 -8.08
CA LEU A 93 -0.61 13.42 -7.72
C LEU A 93 -0.34 14.76 -8.41
N ASP A 94 0.91 15.24 -8.39
CA ASP A 94 1.32 16.44 -9.14
C ASP A 94 1.01 16.30 -10.65
N THR A 95 1.18 15.11 -11.20
CA THR A 95 0.87 14.85 -12.61
C THR A 95 -0.63 14.87 -12.88
N PHE A 96 -1.45 14.37 -11.94
CA PHE A 96 -2.90 14.50 -12.03
C PHE A 96 -3.35 15.95 -12.00
N ASP A 97 -2.73 16.77 -11.14
CA ASP A 97 -2.99 18.22 -11.09
C ASP A 97 -2.56 18.91 -12.38
N ASP A 98 -1.34 18.68 -12.85
CA ASP A 98 -0.79 19.31 -14.05
C ASP A 98 -1.61 19.02 -15.31
N LEU A 99 -2.14 17.82 -15.43
CA LEU A 99 -2.89 17.34 -16.61
C LEU A 99 -4.41 17.41 -16.42
N ASN A 100 -4.88 17.89 -15.27
CA ASN A 100 -6.30 17.97 -14.91
C ASN A 100 -7.04 16.61 -14.99
N LEU A 101 -6.34 15.52 -14.59
CA LEU A 101 -6.88 14.15 -14.73
C LEU A 101 -8.01 13.85 -13.74
N TRP A 102 -8.17 14.62 -12.68
CA TRP A 102 -9.23 14.42 -11.69
C TRP A 102 -10.65 14.51 -12.27
N GLU A 103 -10.81 15.18 -13.42
CA GLU A 103 -12.12 15.37 -14.05
C GLU A 103 -12.63 14.12 -14.76
N ASP A 104 -11.73 13.24 -15.23
CA ASP A 104 -12.11 12.11 -16.10
C ASP A 104 -11.40 10.78 -15.78
N THR A 105 -10.47 10.80 -14.82
CA THR A 105 -9.64 9.66 -14.49
C THR A 105 -9.81 9.26 -13.03
N ALA A 106 -10.20 8.01 -12.80
CA ALA A 106 -10.23 7.44 -11.46
C ALA A 106 -8.83 7.04 -11.00
N LEU A 107 -8.51 7.33 -9.73
CA LEU A 107 -7.29 6.87 -9.07
C LEU A 107 -7.67 5.94 -7.91
N ILE A 108 -7.17 4.70 -7.95
CA ILE A 108 -7.37 3.71 -6.90
C ILE A 108 -6.02 3.37 -6.28
N VAL A 109 -5.92 3.50 -4.96
CA VAL A 109 -4.73 3.12 -4.18
C VAL A 109 -5.12 2.02 -3.22
N CYS A 110 -4.43 0.90 -3.28
CA CYS A 110 -4.67 -0.27 -2.44
C CYS A 110 -3.38 -1.03 -2.18
N THR A 111 -3.44 -2.02 -1.30
CA THR A 111 -2.39 -3.02 -1.11
C THR A 111 -3.01 -4.41 -1.02
N ASP A 112 -2.21 -5.43 -1.26
CA ASP A 112 -2.63 -6.83 -1.21
C ASP A 112 -2.87 -7.33 0.23
N HIS A 113 -2.00 -6.94 1.17
CA HIS A 113 -2.10 -7.24 2.61
C HIS A 113 -1.25 -6.25 3.41
N GLY A 114 -1.43 -6.27 4.73
CA GLY A 114 -0.60 -5.52 5.67
C GLY A 114 0.64 -6.29 6.15
N HIS A 115 1.20 -5.85 7.28
CA HIS A 115 2.40 -6.42 7.88
C HIS A 115 2.37 -6.21 9.40
N TYR A 116 2.75 -7.23 10.18
CA TYR A 116 2.89 -7.08 11.63
C TYR A 116 4.24 -6.47 11.98
N LEU A 117 4.21 -5.43 12.79
CA LEU A 117 5.38 -4.67 13.23
C LEU A 117 5.48 -4.57 14.76
N GLY A 118 5.18 -5.67 15.44
CA GLY A 118 5.13 -5.77 16.90
C GLY A 118 3.72 -5.54 17.44
N ASP A 119 2.69 -5.87 16.67
CA ASP A 119 1.30 -5.76 17.07
C ASP A 119 1.00 -6.76 18.18
N GLU A 120 0.49 -6.28 19.31
CA GLU A 120 0.23 -7.11 20.47
C GLU A 120 -1.10 -7.88 20.35
N ARG A 121 -1.04 -9.17 20.59
CA ARG A 121 -2.19 -10.05 20.70
C ARG A 121 -2.00 -11.06 21.84
N ASP A 122 -2.94 -11.10 22.74
CA ASP A 122 -2.95 -12.06 23.88
C ASP A 122 -1.65 -12.03 24.70
N GLY A 123 -1.05 -10.83 24.88
CA GLY A 123 0.20 -10.62 25.60
C GLY A 123 1.46 -11.05 24.84
N ARG A 124 1.37 -11.22 23.51
CA ARG A 124 2.48 -11.52 22.61
C ARG A 124 2.49 -10.54 21.46
N ASP A 125 3.67 -10.20 20.98
CA ASP A 125 3.91 -9.33 19.84
C ASP A 125 4.15 -10.14 18.56
N ILE A 126 3.50 -9.74 17.49
CA ILE A 126 3.59 -10.43 16.19
C ILE A 126 4.45 -9.61 15.24
N TRP A 127 5.35 -10.27 14.51
CA TRP A 127 6.25 -9.66 13.56
C TRP A 127 6.22 -10.40 12.22
N GLY A 128 6.37 -9.66 11.13
CA GLY A 128 6.36 -10.22 9.79
C GLY A 128 4.98 -10.67 9.33
N LYS A 129 4.92 -11.82 8.69
CA LYS A 129 3.70 -12.47 8.20
C LYS A 129 3.72 -13.96 8.59
N PRO A 130 3.79 -14.28 9.90
CA PRO A 130 3.84 -15.66 10.35
C PRO A 130 2.50 -16.38 10.09
N GLY A 131 2.51 -17.70 10.17
CA GLY A 131 1.34 -18.55 9.99
C GLY A 131 0.34 -18.51 11.16
N VAL A 132 -0.05 -17.32 11.60
CA VAL A 132 -1.10 -17.07 12.60
C VAL A 132 -2.40 -16.66 11.91
N PRO A 133 -3.56 -16.67 12.61
CA PRO A 133 -4.78 -16.09 12.07
C PRO A 133 -4.55 -14.66 11.59
N GLN A 134 -5.22 -14.30 10.50
CA GLN A 134 -5.15 -12.92 9.98
C GLN A 134 -5.93 -11.99 10.90
N TYR A 135 -5.20 -11.05 11.53
CA TYR A 135 -5.78 -10.00 12.34
C TYR A 135 -5.82 -8.68 11.52
N GLU A 136 -6.47 -7.65 12.08
CA GLU A 136 -6.65 -6.34 11.45
C GLU A 136 -5.36 -5.77 10.80
N PRO A 137 -4.17 -5.76 11.44
CA PRO A 137 -2.98 -5.19 10.83
C PRO A 137 -2.53 -5.88 9.53
N LEU A 138 -2.96 -7.12 9.31
CA LEU A 138 -2.64 -7.86 8.09
C LEU A 138 -3.79 -7.85 7.08
N GLY A 139 -5.04 -7.93 7.54
CA GLY A 139 -6.22 -8.14 6.69
C GLY A 139 -7.03 -6.89 6.39
N HIS A 140 -6.99 -5.87 7.25
CA HIS A 140 -7.68 -4.61 7.04
C HIS A 140 -6.80 -3.67 6.22
N THR A 141 -6.80 -3.87 4.91
CA THR A 141 -5.96 -3.12 3.97
C THR A 141 -6.61 -1.80 3.55
N PRO A 142 -5.81 -0.74 3.31
CA PRO A 142 -6.33 0.50 2.78
C PRO A 142 -6.88 0.31 1.37
N LEU A 143 -8.03 0.95 1.10
CA LEU A 143 -8.58 1.16 -0.23
C LEU A 143 -9.02 2.61 -0.33
N LEU A 144 -8.27 3.40 -1.09
CA LEU A 144 -8.55 4.81 -1.34
C LEU A 144 -8.97 4.97 -2.80
N VAL A 145 -10.08 5.66 -3.00
CA VAL A 145 -10.64 5.85 -4.36
C VAL A 145 -10.93 7.33 -4.57
N SER A 146 -10.30 7.91 -5.58
CA SER A 146 -10.73 9.15 -6.19
C SER A 146 -11.48 8.82 -7.47
N TRP A 147 -12.73 9.30 -7.59
CA TRP A 147 -13.58 8.98 -8.72
C TRP A 147 -14.15 10.25 -9.34
N PRO A 148 -14.09 10.41 -10.68
CA PRO A 148 -14.63 11.58 -11.35
C PRO A 148 -16.08 11.88 -10.99
N GLY A 149 -16.36 13.13 -10.59
CA GLY A 149 -17.70 13.56 -10.21
C GLY A 149 -18.20 13.13 -8.84
N VAL A 150 -17.39 12.40 -8.07
CA VAL A 150 -17.71 12.01 -6.68
C VAL A 150 -17.02 12.97 -5.71
N GLU A 151 -17.79 13.49 -4.73
CA GLU A 151 -17.24 14.35 -3.70
C GLU A 151 -16.32 13.54 -2.76
N GLY A 152 -15.08 14.02 -2.59
CA GLY A 152 -14.09 13.38 -1.73
C GLY A 152 -14.32 13.62 -0.23
N GLY A 153 -13.50 12.95 0.60
CA GLY A 153 -13.49 13.13 2.05
C GLY A 153 -14.56 12.31 2.80
N THR A 154 -15.19 11.34 2.13
CA THR A 154 -16.15 10.41 2.74
C THR A 154 -15.50 9.08 3.08
N THR A 155 -16.05 8.41 4.09
CA THR A 155 -15.70 7.01 4.42
C THR A 155 -16.92 6.13 4.17
N ILE A 156 -16.69 5.01 3.49
CA ILE A 156 -17.74 4.03 3.16
C ILE A 156 -17.51 2.80 4.05
N ASP A 157 -18.48 2.48 4.90
CA ASP A 157 -18.41 1.36 5.86
C ASP A 157 -18.76 -0.01 5.25
N ALA A 158 -18.84 -0.10 3.92
CA ALA A 158 -19.10 -1.38 3.25
C ALA A 158 -17.88 -2.31 3.35
N LEU A 159 -18.13 -3.57 3.64
CA LEU A 159 -17.10 -4.60 3.61
C LEU A 159 -16.72 -4.90 2.15
N THR A 160 -15.48 -4.61 1.80
CA THR A 160 -14.92 -4.82 0.46
C THR A 160 -13.69 -5.71 0.52
N THR A 161 -13.29 -6.27 -0.61
CA THR A 161 -12.09 -7.09 -0.73
C THR A 161 -11.34 -6.77 -2.02
N ASN A 162 -10.06 -7.15 -2.10
CA ASN A 162 -9.25 -6.93 -3.31
C ASN A 162 -9.81 -7.63 -4.56
N VAL A 163 -10.59 -8.70 -4.42
CA VAL A 163 -11.25 -9.38 -5.56
C VAL A 163 -12.36 -8.52 -6.19
N ASP A 164 -12.88 -7.52 -5.46
CA ASP A 164 -13.88 -6.59 -5.97
C ASP A 164 -13.30 -5.59 -6.98
N LEU A 165 -11.99 -5.34 -6.91
CA LEU A 165 -11.31 -4.45 -7.86
C LEU A 165 -11.38 -4.98 -9.29
N PHE A 166 -11.18 -6.28 -9.49
CA PHE A 166 -11.32 -6.88 -10.82
C PHE A 166 -12.74 -6.74 -11.37
N ALA A 167 -13.74 -7.02 -10.52
CA ALA A 167 -15.14 -6.88 -10.92
C ALA A 167 -15.50 -5.43 -11.24
N THR A 168 -14.95 -4.46 -10.47
CA THR A 168 -15.11 -3.03 -10.68
C THR A 168 -14.50 -2.59 -12.02
N LEU A 169 -13.28 -3.01 -12.30
CA LEU A 169 -12.62 -2.68 -13.56
C LEU A 169 -13.36 -3.28 -14.76
N ALA A 170 -13.80 -4.54 -14.65
CA ALA A 170 -14.60 -5.17 -15.71
C ALA A 170 -15.89 -4.41 -15.99
N ASP A 171 -16.57 -3.94 -14.95
CA ASP A 171 -17.79 -3.12 -15.06
C ASP A 171 -17.51 -1.78 -15.74
N VAL A 172 -16.50 -1.05 -15.28
CA VAL A 172 -16.11 0.27 -15.82
C VAL A 172 -15.73 0.21 -17.30
N PHE A 173 -15.05 -0.86 -17.71
CA PHE A 173 -14.61 -1.03 -19.08
C PHE A 173 -15.61 -1.78 -19.97
N ASP A 174 -16.79 -2.17 -19.44
CA ASP A 174 -17.78 -3.02 -20.12
C ASP A 174 -17.13 -4.30 -20.67
N ALA A 175 -16.22 -4.88 -19.86
CA ALA A 175 -15.45 -6.03 -20.27
C ALA A 175 -16.22 -7.33 -20.02
N GLN A 176 -16.35 -8.16 -21.07
CA GLN A 176 -16.98 -9.46 -20.94
C GLN A 176 -16.04 -10.47 -20.30
N VAL A 177 -16.37 -10.92 -19.10
CA VAL A 177 -15.58 -11.90 -18.36
C VAL A 177 -16.10 -13.31 -18.65
N GLY A 178 -15.29 -14.13 -19.32
CA GLY A 178 -15.67 -15.49 -19.77
C GLY A 178 -15.69 -16.56 -18.67
N HIS A 179 -15.52 -16.19 -17.39
CA HIS A 179 -15.52 -17.12 -16.26
C HIS A 179 -16.21 -16.48 -15.04
N ARG A 180 -16.52 -17.29 -14.04
CA ARG A 180 -17.11 -16.81 -12.78
C ARG A 180 -16.06 -16.01 -12.00
N THR A 181 -16.44 -14.81 -11.57
CA THR A 181 -15.71 -13.99 -10.60
C THR A 181 -16.36 -14.10 -9.20
N HIS A 182 -15.59 -13.85 -8.16
CA HIS A 182 -16.10 -13.87 -6.79
C HIS A 182 -16.26 -12.45 -6.21
N GLY A 183 -15.70 -11.45 -6.89
CA GLY A 183 -15.85 -10.04 -6.52
C GLY A 183 -17.14 -9.43 -7.03
N THR A 184 -17.52 -8.32 -6.44
CA THR A 184 -18.67 -7.48 -6.81
C THR A 184 -18.15 -6.10 -7.19
N SER A 185 -18.73 -5.47 -8.25
CA SER A 185 -18.35 -4.10 -8.62
C SER A 185 -18.60 -3.13 -7.47
N LEU A 186 -17.63 -2.27 -7.22
CA LEU A 186 -17.71 -1.19 -6.21
C LEU A 186 -18.38 0.07 -6.77
N THR A 187 -18.67 0.16 -8.08
CA THR A 187 -19.28 1.33 -8.68
C THR A 187 -20.59 1.77 -8.02
N PRO A 188 -21.45 0.87 -7.49
CA PRO A 188 -22.66 1.28 -6.78
C PRO A 188 -22.41 1.94 -5.41
N LEU A 189 -21.18 1.89 -4.89
CA LEU A 189 -20.77 2.51 -3.62
C LEU A 189 -20.20 3.91 -3.82
N LEU A 190 -19.81 4.23 -5.05
CA LEU A 190 -19.22 5.50 -5.46
C LEU A 190 -20.30 6.45 -5.99
#